data_23d8e3b52de67cef0630123ba4220898
#
_entry.id   23d8e3b52de67cef0630123ba4220898
#
_cell.length_a   1.000
_cell.length_b   1.000
_cell.length_c   1.000
_cell.angle_alpha   90.00
_cell.angle_beta   90.00
_cell.angle_gamma   90.00
#
_symmetry.space_group_name_H-M   'P 1'
#
loop_
_entity.id
_entity.type
_entity.pdbx_description
1 polymer ?
#
loop_
_entity_poly.entity_id
_entity_poly.type
_entity_poly.pdbx_seq_one_letter_code
_entity_poly.pdbx_strand_id
1 'polypeptide(L)'
;MNKNIKLVASLLIGASMLSTGCLQETFPQQGTVTVDQAGDAPNSFNNFVTACTSTLSGEFIYSGSKYTPYDFGYTSFFLQRDVMGQDVVCEDTDSEHYTTWYTCGVALGPTYAICQLPWTLYYGWIKNCNVVISLAGEQPSADHITGAGIAYAMRAMFYMDLARMFAPQTYKGHPDALTVPIITEKTTNEQATNNPNATNEKMWAFILSDLDKAEEYLADYQRADKTTPDLSVVYGLKARAYLTMEQWAEAEHYAKLAQSGYTMMTEAQYLDHNTGFNTPNDSWMFMTEFDAEDPNITANDGDSSWGSQMILEITEESSCGYAANYGTPKRIDAHLLETIPQTDWRRKCFIDPELDEKVASATSMEELQAIVAEYLSGVSEYPGAIVNTAMATSSGTFGGLSLKFRAAGGEAGHNNVKIGFCVAVPLMRVEEMMLIEAEAAGMQEEARGKTLLETFAKTRNPEYAYDNTQSFRDNVWWQRRVELWGEGFATFDIKRFEKGITRSYAGTNHPKGYRWNTEGVPDWMNLCIVQTETNYNQACVSNPTPIQPTEDSPEKVW
;
A
#
# COMPACT_ATOMS: atom_id res chain seq x y z
N MET A 1 -55.58 -6.30 60.03
CA MET A 1 -54.75 -6.90 58.96
C MET A 1 -53.28 -6.78 59.40
N ASN A 2 -52.67 -7.91 59.68
CA ASN A 2 -51.35 -7.96 60.33
C ASN A 2 -50.27 -7.34 59.48
N LYS A 3 -49.36 -6.55 60.07
CA LYS A 3 -48.20 -5.92 59.40
C LYS A 3 -47.37 -6.92 58.58
N ASN A 4 -47.31 -8.16 59.00
CA ASN A 4 -46.60 -9.24 58.34
C ASN A 4 -47.21 -9.68 56.98
N ILE A 5 -48.57 -9.55 56.84
CA ILE A 5 -49.28 -9.88 55.60
C ILE A 5 -49.01 -8.79 54.54
N LYS A 6 -48.87 -7.53 54.97
CA LYS A 6 -48.52 -6.44 54.05
C LYS A 6 -47.04 -6.54 53.52
N LEU A 7 -46.16 -7.05 54.39
CA LEU A 7 -44.73 -7.23 54.00
C LEU A 7 -44.56 -8.39 53.01
N VAL A 8 -45.30 -9.50 53.23
CA VAL A 8 -45.24 -10.65 52.29
C VAL A 8 -45.93 -10.33 50.96
N ALA A 9 -47.08 -9.57 51.00
CA ALA A 9 -47.66 -9.10 49.74
C ALA A 9 -46.78 -8.11 48.96
N SER A 10 -46.05 -7.22 49.64
CA SER A 10 -45.14 -6.33 48.99
C SER A 10 -43.89 -7.05 48.43
N LEU A 11 -43.42 -8.11 49.08
CA LEU A 11 -42.33 -8.96 48.59
C LEU A 11 -42.76 -9.84 47.39
N LEU A 12 -43.98 -10.33 47.39
CA LEU A 12 -44.53 -11.12 46.28
C LEU A 12 -44.80 -10.26 45.02
N ILE A 13 -45.24 -9.00 45.20
CA ILE A 13 -45.43 -8.06 44.11
C ILE A 13 -44.05 -7.58 43.56
N GLY A 14 -43.07 -7.41 44.43
CA GLY A 14 -41.68 -7.11 44.03
C GLY A 14 -41.00 -8.27 43.27
N ALA A 15 -41.26 -9.52 43.68
CA ALA A 15 -40.71 -10.70 43.00
C ALA A 15 -41.41 -10.99 41.66
N SER A 16 -42.71 -10.65 41.50
CA SER A 16 -43.41 -10.80 40.22
C SER A 16 -43.05 -9.70 39.19
N MET A 17 -42.51 -8.55 39.63
CA MET A 17 -41.96 -7.54 38.72
C MET A 17 -40.54 -7.84 38.30
N LEU A 18 -39.82 -8.73 38.98
CA LEU A 18 -38.49 -9.17 38.60
C LEU A 18 -38.47 -10.33 37.59
N SER A 19 -39.64 -10.98 37.36
CA SER A 19 -39.77 -12.10 36.42
C SER A 19 -40.39 -11.73 35.06
N THR A 20 -40.79 -10.46 34.89
CA THR A 20 -41.14 -9.90 33.58
C THR A 20 -40.01 -8.98 33.06
N GLY A 21 -38.77 -9.36 33.30
CA GLY A 21 -37.64 -8.85 32.52
C GLY A 21 -37.84 -9.36 31.09
N CYS A 22 -38.59 -8.60 30.31
CA CYS A 22 -38.45 -8.70 28.87
C CYS A 22 -36.96 -8.72 28.58
N LEU A 23 -36.50 -9.69 27.84
CA LEU A 23 -35.30 -9.60 27.02
C LEU A 23 -35.55 -8.46 26.02
N GLN A 24 -35.56 -7.21 26.49
CA GLN A 24 -35.30 -6.09 25.63
C GLN A 24 -33.80 -6.19 25.34
N GLU A 25 -33.48 -6.40 24.10
CA GLU A 25 -32.13 -6.15 23.62
C GLU A 25 -31.66 -4.80 24.20
N THR A 26 -30.77 -4.85 25.18
CA THR A 26 -30.15 -3.65 25.72
C THR A 26 -29.10 -3.23 24.70
N PHE A 27 -29.47 -2.35 23.79
CA PHE A 27 -28.52 -1.70 22.91
C PHE A 27 -27.43 -1.01 23.74
N PRO A 28 -26.15 -1.10 23.32
CA PRO A 28 -25.07 -0.45 24.04
C PRO A 28 -25.36 1.06 24.17
N GLN A 29 -25.49 1.57 25.41
CA GLN A 29 -25.81 2.98 25.66
C GLN A 29 -24.59 3.93 25.56
N GLN A 30 -23.50 3.50 24.95
CA GLN A 30 -22.27 4.27 24.84
C GLN A 30 -21.92 4.63 23.38
N GLY A 31 -22.88 5.16 22.63
CA GLY A 31 -22.60 5.71 21.30
C GLY A 31 -22.37 4.69 20.17
N THR A 32 -22.49 3.39 20.46
CA THR A 32 -22.51 2.35 19.43
C THR A 32 -23.93 2.04 19.02
N VAL A 33 -24.23 2.14 17.74
CA VAL A 33 -25.50 1.74 17.13
C VAL A 33 -25.34 0.40 16.43
N THR A 34 -26.41 -0.41 16.35
CA THR A 34 -26.38 -1.61 15.50
C THR A 34 -26.39 -1.22 14.02
N VAL A 35 -25.99 -2.15 13.14
CA VAL A 35 -26.02 -1.91 11.68
C VAL A 35 -27.43 -1.53 11.23
N ASP A 36 -28.48 -2.20 11.75
CA ASP A 36 -29.88 -1.91 11.45
C ASP A 36 -30.28 -0.50 11.88
N GLN A 37 -29.94 -0.12 13.12
CA GLN A 37 -30.18 1.24 13.62
C GLN A 37 -29.42 2.32 12.86
N ALA A 38 -28.21 2.00 12.45
CA ALA A 38 -27.42 2.91 11.62
C ALA A 38 -28.01 3.00 10.21
N GLY A 39 -28.57 1.91 9.67
CA GLY A 39 -29.25 1.88 8.37
C GLY A 39 -30.50 2.77 8.31
N ASP A 40 -31.22 2.92 9.44
CA ASP A 40 -32.43 3.73 9.53
C ASP A 40 -32.17 5.25 9.56
N ALA A 41 -30.90 5.68 9.76
CA ALA A 41 -30.57 7.11 9.78
C ALA A 41 -30.55 7.71 8.36
N PRO A 42 -31.02 8.96 8.17
CA PRO A 42 -30.98 9.62 6.87
C PRO A 42 -29.55 9.64 6.27
N ASN A 43 -29.40 9.26 5.01
CA ASN A 43 -28.12 9.19 4.28
C ASN A 43 -27.08 8.19 4.85
N SER A 44 -27.44 7.32 5.77
CA SER A 44 -26.51 6.38 6.40
C SER A 44 -25.83 5.46 5.38
N PHE A 45 -26.57 4.93 4.42
CA PHE A 45 -26.01 4.08 3.36
C PHE A 45 -24.86 4.78 2.62
N ASN A 46 -25.07 6.02 2.17
CA ASN A 46 -24.05 6.77 1.45
C ASN A 46 -22.83 7.08 2.35
N ASN A 47 -23.04 7.34 3.64
CA ASN A 47 -21.93 7.54 4.58
C ASN A 47 -21.08 6.26 4.73
N PHE A 48 -21.72 5.08 4.78
CA PHE A 48 -20.97 3.81 4.80
C PHE A 48 -20.25 3.54 3.48
N VAL A 49 -20.86 3.87 2.34
CA VAL A 49 -20.19 3.78 1.03
C VAL A 49 -18.95 4.68 1.01
N THR A 50 -19.06 5.92 1.44
CA THR A 50 -17.91 6.84 1.55
C THR A 50 -16.83 6.26 2.45
N ALA A 51 -17.18 5.64 3.59
CA ALA A 51 -16.22 5.04 4.50
C ALA A 51 -15.44 3.84 3.89
N CYS A 52 -15.90 3.25 2.79
CA CYS A 52 -15.13 2.21 2.10
C CYS A 52 -13.85 2.73 1.43
N THR A 53 -13.80 4.02 1.11
CA THR A 53 -12.66 4.65 0.42
C THR A 53 -12.00 5.77 1.21
N SER A 54 -12.78 6.64 1.91
CA SER A 54 -12.23 7.79 2.65
C SER A 54 -11.37 7.41 3.86
N THR A 55 -11.46 6.17 4.35
CA THR A 55 -10.64 5.70 5.47
C THR A 55 -9.26 5.16 5.02
N LEU A 56 -8.96 5.20 3.73
CA LEU A 56 -7.68 4.72 3.20
C LEU A 56 -6.49 5.61 3.58
N SER A 57 -6.70 6.90 3.87
CA SER A 57 -5.69 7.83 4.41
C SER A 57 -5.67 7.87 5.94
N GLY A 58 -6.64 7.22 6.62
CA GLY A 58 -6.79 7.29 8.08
C GLY A 58 -5.84 6.40 8.86
N GLU A 59 -5.38 6.88 10.02
CA GLU A 59 -4.61 6.08 10.96
C GLU A 59 -5.48 5.07 11.74
N PHE A 60 -4.86 3.99 12.16
CA PHE A 60 -5.41 3.07 13.15
C PHE A 60 -4.67 3.22 14.47
N ILE A 61 -5.40 3.55 15.53
CA ILE A 61 -4.82 3.67 16.88
C ILE A 61 -4.69 2.27 17.49
N TYR A 62 -3.57 1.62 17.30
CA TYR A 62 -3.31 0.32 17.93
C TYR A 62 -2.47 0.45 19.20
N SER A 63 -2.66 -0.45 20.15
CA SER A 63 -2.01 -0.41 21.47
C SER A 63 -2.16 0.91 22.23
N GLY A 64 -3.16 1.75 21.89
CA GLY A 64 -3.39 3.05 22.51
C GLY A 64 -2.43 4.17 22.04
N SER A 65 -1.53 3.89 21.12
CA SER A 65 -0.63 4.89 20.53
C SER A 65 -1.33 5.61 19.38
N LYS A 66 -1.22 6.94 19.35
CA LYS A 66 -1.66 7.80 18.28
C LYS A 66 -0.46 8.34 17.52
N TYR A 67 -0.68 8.71 16.26
CA TYR A 67 0.31 9.37 15.42
C TYR A 67 1.60 8.56 15.30
N THR A 68 1.45 7.27 15.10
CA THR A 68 2.59 6.39 14.86
C THR A 68 3.12 6.62 13.44
N PRO A 69 4.41 6.88 13.24
CA PRO A 69 4.97 7.31 11.95
C PRO A 69 4.78 6.36 10.76
N TYR A 70 4.45 5.10 11.00
CA TYR A 70 4.15 4.09 9.98
C TYR A 70 2.65 3.73 9.92
N ASP A 71 1.77 4.51 10.58
CA ASP A 71 0.32 4.31 10.58
C ASP A 71 -0.39 5.51 9.95
N PHE A 72 -0.50 5.48 8.65
CA PHE A 72 -1.21 6.47 7.83
C PHE A 72 -2.04 5.80 6.72
N GLY A 73 -2.65 4.68 7.07
CA GLY A 73 -3.60 4.00 6.21
C GLY A 73 -2.96 3.14 5.10
N TYR A 74 -3.63 3.06 3.96
CA TYR A 74 -3.32 2.10 2.90
C TYR A 74 -1.92 2.29 2.31
N THR A 75 -1.47 3.53 2.15
CA THR A 75 -0.16 3.84 1.58
C THR A 75 1.01 3.48 2.51
N SER A 76 0.75 3.33 3.82
CA SER A 76 1.74 2.76 4.74
C SER A 76 2.21 1.36 4.30
N PHE A 77 1.29 0.56 3.73
CA PHE A 77 1.61 -0.78 3.23
C PHE A 77 2.43 -0.77 1.95
N PHE A 78 2.47 0.32 1.20
CA PHE A 78 3.40 0.45 0.07
C PHE A 78 4.83 0.36 0.56
N LEU A 79 5.16 1.16 1.58
CA LEU A 79 6.50 1.15 2.17
C LEU A 79 6.83 -0.18 2.84
N GLN A 80 5.89 -0.75 3.62
CA GLN A 80 6.12 -2.06 4.23
C GLN A 80 6.51 -3.12 3.19
N ARG A 81 5.78 -3.17 2.06
CA ARG A 81 6.04 -4.13 0.98
C ARG A 81 7.35 -3.86 0.26
N ASP A 82 7.67 -2.59 0.01
CA ASP A 82 8.84 -2.24 -0.78
C ASP A 82 10.14 -2.38 0.02
N VAL A 83 10.15 -1.99 1.30
CA VAL A 83 11.35 -2.12 2.15
C VAL A 83 11.68 -3.57 2.52
N MET A 84 10.72 -4.51 2.47
CA MET A 84 11.01 -5.94 2.63
C MET A 84 11.71 -6.55 1.40
N GLY A 85 11.68 -5.87 0.28
CA GLY A 85 12.36 -6.23 -0.96
C GLY A 85 13.83 -5.80 -0.99
N GLN A 86 14.30 -5.44 -2.17
CA GLN A 86 15.68 -5.04 -2.43
C GLN A 86 15.82 -3.64 -3.04
N ASP A 87 14.73 -3.04 -3.56
CA ASP A 87 14.78 -1.84 -4.39
C ASP A 87 14.67 -0.54 -3.61
N VAL A 88 14.14 -0.61 -2.38
CA VAL A 88 14.03 0.52 -1.44
C VAL A 88 14.95 0.29 -0.26
N VAL A 89 15.88 1.20 -0.07
CA VAL A 89 16.89 1.17 0.99
C VAL A 89 16.47 2.13 2.10
N CYS A 90 16.45 1.63 3.35
CA CYS A 90 16.25 2.42 4.55
C CYS A 90 17.60 2.82 5.17
N GLU A 91 17.62 3.97 5.84
CA GLU A 91 18.75 4.40 6.66
C GLU A 91 18.84 3.55 7.95
N ASP A 92 20.05 3.39 8.48
CA ASP A 92 20.28 2.70 9.76
C ASP A 92 20.36 3.74 10.89
N THR A 93 19.20 4.22 11.32
CA THR A 93 19.07 5.21 12.40
C THR A 93 17.89 4.90 13.30
N ASP A 94 17.91 5.40 14.53
CA ASP A 94 16.82 5.26 15.51
C ASP A 94 15.52 5.96 15.03
N SER A 95 15.62 6.89 14.08
CA SER A 95 14.47 7.59 13.50
C SER A 95 13.82 6.85 12.33
N GLU A 96 14.40 5.73 11.87
CA GLU A 96 13.81 4.94 10.78
C GLU A 96 12.69 4.02 11.28
N HIS A 97 11.45 4.38 11.02
CA HIS A 97 10.28 3.69 11.54
C HIS A 97 9.86 2.44 10.75
N TYR A 98 10.40 2.22 9.56
CA TYR A 98 10.20 1.00 8.79
C TYR A 98 11.25 -0.08 9.04
N THR A 99 12.16 0.16 10.00
CA THR A 99 13.25 -0.76 10.38
C THR A 99 12.75 -2.18 10.64
N THR A 100 11.60 -2.36 11.29
CA THR A 100 11.06 -3.69 11.60
C THR A 100 10.80 -4.52 10.35
N TRP A 101 10.23 -3.92 9.32
CA TRP A 101 10.00 -4.60 8.04
C TRP A 101 11.29 -4.75 7.24
N TYR A 102 12.16 -3.73 7.26
CA TYR A 102 13.42 -3.75 6.54
C TYR A 102 14.41 -4.76 7.13
N THR A 103 14.47 -4.88 8.45
CA THR A 103 15.32 -5.84 9.15
C THR A 103 14.72 -7.24 9.21
N CYS A 104 13.46 -7.39 8.82
CA CYS A 104 12.76 -8.68 8.71
C CYS A 104 12.86 -9.54 9.97
N GLY A 105 12.81 -8.88 11.12
CA GLY A 105 13.15 -9.46 12.41
C GLY A 105 11.98 -10.13 13.13
N VAL A 106 12.26 -10.61 14.32
CA VAL A 106 11.31 -11.26 15.22
C VAL A 106 10.08 -10.39 15.54
N ALA A 107 10.20 -9.06 15.44
CA ALA A 107 9.07 -8.15 15.63
C ALA A 107 7.97 -8.27 14.54
N LEU A 108 8.20 -9.00 13.46
CA LEU A 108 7.16 -9.44 12.53
C LEU A 108 6.39 -10.68 13.02
N GLY A 109 6.66 -11.18 14.20
CA GLY A 109 5.96 -12.31 14.80
C GLY A 109 4.55 -11.97 15.29
N PRO A 110 3.70 -12.98 15.54
CA PRO A 110 2.26 -12.81 15.82
C PRO A 110 1.95 -12.13 17.16
N THR A 111 2.94 -12.00 18.05
CA THR A 111 2.77 -11.40 19.39
C THR A 111 3.05 -9.91 19.44
N TYR A 112 3.55 -9.32 18.36
CA TYR A 112 3.95 -7.92 18.32
C TYR A 112 2.85 -7.02 17.80
N ALA A 113 2.72 -5.84 18.38
CA ALA A 113 1.72 -4.84 18.01
C ALA A 113 1.82 -4.43 16.53
N ILE A 114 3.02 -4.32 16.02
CA ILE A 114 3.29 -3.95 14.62
C ILE A 114 2.74 -4.96 13.61
N CYS A 115 2.68 -6.23 13.95
CA CYS A 115 2.06 -7.26 13.12
C CYS A 115 0.53 -7.13 13.11
N GLN A 116 -0.04 -6.48 14.13
CA GLN A 116 -1.47 -6.24 14.23
C GLN A 116 -1.96 -5.17 13.23
N LEU A 117 -1.11 -4.22 12.86
CA LEU A 117 -1.48 -3.09 11.99
C LEU A 117 -2.12 -3.55 10.66
N PRO A 118 -1.44 -4.34 9.80
CA PRO A 118 -2.05 -4.78 8.55
C PRO A 118 -3.32 -5.62 8.78
N TRP A 119 -3.32 -6.51 9.77
CA TRP A 119 -4.49 -7.33 10.08
C TRP A 119 -5.71 -6.48 10.41
N THR A 120 -5.55 -5.56 11.34
CA THR A 120 -6.67 -4.78 11.86
C THR A 120 -7.20 -3.78 10.84
N LEU A 121 -6.33 -3.09 10.10
CA LEU A 121 -6.76 -2.14 9.08
C LEU A 121 -7.53 -2.83 7.95
N TYR A 122 -6.98 -3.90 7.36
CA TYR A 122 -7.66 -4.60 6.27
C TYR A 122 -9.01 -5.20 6.69
N TYR A 123 -9.09 -5.86 7.86
CA TYR A 123 -10.37 -6.37 8.33
C TYR A 123 -11.33 -5.28 8.79
N GLY A 124 -10.83 -4.12 9.23
CA GLY A 124 -11.61 -2.92 9.46
C GLY A 124 -12.27 -2.40 8.18
N TRP A 125 -11.51 -2.28 7.11
CA TRP A 125 -12.02 -1.87 5.79
C TRP A 125 -12.99 -2.90 5.19
N ILE A 126 -12.68 -4.20 5.30
CA ILE A 126 -13.58 -5.29 4.91
C ILE A 126 -14.90 -5.21 5.68
N LYS A 127 -14.87 -4.88 6.98
CA LYS A 127 -16.08 -4.68 7.77
C LYS A 127 -16.94 -3.55 7.21
N ASN A 128 -16.35 -2.41 6.83
CA ASN A 128 -17.09 -1.31 6.20
C ASN A 128 -17.78 -1.77 4.91
N CYS A 129 -17.07 -2.50 4.05
CA CYS A 129 -17.65 -3.08 2.84
C CYS A 129 -18.79 -4.05 3.15
N ASN A 130 -18.62 -4.94 4.14
CA ASN A 130 -19.65 -5.88 4.56
C ASN A 130 -20.91 -5.17 5.05
N VAL A 131 -20.80 -4.04 5.77
CA VAL A 131 -21.96 -3.23 6.18
C VAL A 131 -22.74 -2.71 4.97
N VAL A 132 -22.05 -2.14 3.99
CA VAL A 132 -22.70 -1.65 2.75
C VAL A 132 -23.39 -2.77 2.01
N ILE A 133 -22.73 -3.92 1.84
CA ILE A 133 -23.29 -5.08 1.13
C ILE A 133 -24.51 -5.62 1.88
N SER A 134 -24.46 -5.69 3.21
CA SER A 134 -25.59 -6.11 4.04
C SER A 134 -26.79 -5.19 3.86
N LEU A 135 -26.58 -3.86 3.93
CA LEU A 135 -27.64 -2.86 3.78
C LEU A 135 -28.22 -2.82 2.35
N ALA A 136 -27.41 -3.10 1.34
CA ALA A 136 -27.86 -3.17 -0.05
C ALA A 136 -28.71 -4.42 -0.31
N GLY A 137 -28.45 -5.51 0.41
CA GLY A 137 -29.12 -6.79 0.24
C GLY A 137 -28.71 -7.54 -1.04
N GLU A 138 -29.27 -8.74 -1.24
CA GLU A 138 -28.93 -9.61 -2.38
C GLU A 138 -29.41 -9.05 -3.74
N GLN A 139 -30.41 -8.19 -3.72
CA GLN A 139 -30.96 -7.50 -4.90
C GLN A 139 -31.01 -6.00 -4.61
N PRO A 140 -29.91 -5.27 -4.79
CA PRO A 140 -29.86 -3.85 -4.48
C PRO A 140 -30.89 -3.04 -5.26
N SER A 141 -31.52 -2.08 -4.60
CA SER A 141 -32.34 -1.08 -5.28
C SER A 141 -31.50 -0.19 -6.20
N ALA A 142 -32.14 0.56 -7.10
CA ALA A 142 -31.45 1.51 -7.96
C ALA A 142 -30.60 2.53 -7.20
N ASP A 143 -31.03 2.91 -5.98
CA ASP A 143 -30.31 3.86 -5.13
C ASP A 143 -29.12 3.22 -4.39
N HIS A 144 -29.10 1.89 -4.25
CA HIS A 144 -28.04 1.17 -3.52
C HIS A 144 -27.06 0.41 -4.43
N ILE A 145 -27.40 0.19 -5.70
CA ILE A 145 -26.62 -0.68 -6.60
C ILE A 145 -25.19 -0.18 -6.79
N THR A 146 -25.00 1.13 -6.97
CA THR A 146 -23.66 1.75 -7.12
C THR A 146 -22.83 1.58 -5.86
N GLY A 147 -23.41 1.88 -4.69
CA GLY A 147 -22.70 1.70 -3.42
C GLY A 147 -22.31 0.26 -3.14
N ALA A 148 -23.20 -0.70 -3.48
CA ALA A 148 -22.87 -2.12 -3.41
C ALA A 148 -21.71 -2.48 -4.34
N GLY A 149 -21.69 -1.97 -5.59
CA GLY A 149 -20.61 -2.18 -6.55
C GLY A 149 -19.27 -1.67 -6.03
N ILE A 150 -19.23 -0.47 -5.44
CA ILE A 150 -18.05 0.10 -4.79
C ILE A 150 -17.57 -0.81 -3.65
N ALA A 151 -18.48 -1.25 -2.78
CA ALA A 151 -18.12 -2.09 -1.65
C ALA A 151 -17.58 -3.46 -2.08
N TYR A 152 -18.14 -4.09 -3.13
CA TYR A 152 -17.62 -5.32 -3.68
C TYR A 152 -16.22 -5.12 -4.30
N ALA A 153 -16.00 -4.05 -5.06
CA ALA A 153 -14.68 -3.74 -5.63
C ALA A 153 -13.61 -3.56 -4.55
N MET A 154 -13.94 -2.78 -3.49
CA MET A 154 -13.02 -2.53 -2.38
C MET A 154 -12.76 -3.78 -1.57
N ARG A 155 -13.78 -4.60 -1.25
CA ARG A 155 -13.60 -5.85 -0.53
C ARG A 155 -12.71 -6.84 -1.29
N ALA A 156 -12.90 -6.93 -2.59
CA ALA A 156 -12.03 -7.73 -3.46
C ALA A 156 -10.58 -7.25 -3.43
N MET A 157 -10.34 -5.94 -3.51
CA MET A 157 -9.00 -5.35 -3.41
C MET A 157 -8.33 -5.70 -2.08
N PHE A 158 -9.04 -5.58 -0.97
CA PHE A 158 -8.51 -5.88 0.36
C PHE A 158 -8.18 -7.36 0.54
N TYR A 159 -9.04 -8.27 0.10
CA TYR A 159 -8.75 -9.71 0.15
C TYR A 159 -7.64 -10.12 -0.80
N MET A 160 -7.51 -9.47 -1.95
CA MET A 160 -6.39 -9.69 -2.87
C MET A 160 -5.05 -9.34 -2.21
N ASP A 161 -4.98 -8.20 -1.51
CA ASP A 161 -3.77 -7.81 -0.79
C ASP A 161 -3.47 -8.77 0.37
N LEU A 162 -4.47 -9.12 1.18
CA LEU A 162 -4.32 -10.10 2.26
C LEU A 162 -3.83 -11.45 1.72
N ALA A 163 -4.42 -11.94 0.64
CA ALA A 163 -3.97 -13.20 0.03
C ALA A 163 -2.49 -13.11 -0.37
N ARG A 164 -2.07 -12.02 -1.02
CA ARG A 164 -0.67 -11.85 -1.47
C ARG A 164 0.31 -11.62 -0.32
N MET A 165 -0.10 -10.95 0.77
CA MET A 165 0.77 -10.70 1.93
C MET A 165 0.92 -11.92 2.85
N PHE A 166 -0.15 -12.71 3.02
CA PHE A 166 -0.18 -13.79 4.02
C PHE A 166 0.03 -15.19 3.44
N ALA A 167 -0.33 -15.46 2.19
CA ALA A 167 -0.08 -16.78 1.59
C ALA A 167 1.42 -16.99 1.37
N PRO A 168 2.01 -18.08 1.86
CA PRO A 168 3.43 -18.39 1.65
C PRO A 168 3.75 -18.73 0.19
N GLN A 169 2.74 -19.10 -0.58
CA GLN A 169 2.88 -19.48 -1.99
C GLN A 169 1.79 -18.80 -2.81
N THR A 170 2.16 -18.34 -4.01
CA THR A 170 1.20 -17.77 -4.95
C THR A 170 0.22 -18.83 -5.46
N TYR A 171 -0.89 -18.41 -6.08
CA TYR A 171 -1.94 -19.31 -6.58
C TYR A 171 -1.40 -20.38 -7.56
N LYS A 172 -0.47 -20.00 -8.43
CA LYS A 172 0.06 -20.90 -9.44
C LYS A 172 0.71 -22.14 -8.81
N GLY A 173 0.21 -23.32 -9.20
CA GLY A 173 0.71 -24.59 -8.70
C GLY A 173 0.39 -24.89 -7.23
N HIS A 174 -0.23 -23.95 -6.50
CA HIS A 174 -0.52 -24.06 -5.07
C HIS A 174 -1.97 -23.68 -4.73
N PRO A 175 -2.99 -24.30 -5.34
CA PRO A 175 -4.40 -23.99 -5.07
C PRO A 175 -4.80 -24.27 -3.62
N ASP A 176 -4.14 -25.22 -2.95
CA ASP A 176 -4.41 -25.63 -1.58
C ASP A 176 -3.64 -24.81 -0.52
N ALA A 177 -2.69 -23.94 -0.91
CA ALA A 177 -1.96 -23.11 0.04
C ALA A 177 -2.92 -22.16 0.77
N LEU A 178 -2.66 -21.99 2.08
CA LEU A 178 -3.54 -21.23 2.96
C LEU A 178 -3.27 -19.72 2.84
N THR A 179 -4.35 -18.95 2.79
CA THR A 179 -4.37 -17.51 2.85
C THR A 179 -4.83 -17.02 4.24
N VAL A 180 -5.93 -16.28 4.30
CA VAL A 180 -6.54 -15.78 5.53
C VAL A 180 -8.02 -16.22 5.61
N PRO A 181 -8.67 -16.17 6.78
CA PRO A 181 -10.12 -16.41 6.89
C PRO A 181 -10.94 -15.41 6.06
N ILE A 182 -11.98 -15.89 5.40
CA ILE A 182 -12.96 -15.03 4.71
C ILE A 182 -14.08 -14.67 5.70
N ILE A 183 -14.30 -13.36 5.91
CA ILE A 183 -15.37 -12.78 6.69
C ILE A 183 -16.27 -11.97 5.75
N THR A 184 -17.55 -12.30 5.70
CA THR A 184 -18.55 -11.62 4.88
C THR A 184 -19.66 -11.02 5.75
N GLU A 185 -20.58 -10.30 5.13
CA GLU A 185 -21.80 -9.79 5.76
C GLU A 185 -22.70 -10.90 6.34
N LYS A 186 -22.49 -12.14 5.92
CA LYS A 186 -23.24 -13.32 6.37
C LYS A 186 -22.56 -14.10 7.50
N THR A 187 -21.29 -13.76 7.81
CA THR A 187 -20.52 -14.47 8.84
C THR A 187 -20.98 -14.06 10.23
N THR A 188 -21.53 -15.02 10.99
CA THR A 188 -21.95 -14.78 12.37
C THR A 188 -20.76 -14.79 13.33
N ASN A 189 -20.93 -14.19 14.53
CA ASN A 189 -19.91 -14.23 15.57
C ASN A 189 -19.51 -15.65 15.96
N GLU A 190 -20.46 -16.58 16.00
CA GLU A 190 -20.19 -18.00 16.28
C GLU A 190 -19.34 -18.64 15.18
N GLN A 191 -19.66 -18.40 13.91
CA GLN A 191 -18.87 -18.88 12.79
C GLN A 191 -17.44 -18.30 12.80
N ALA A 192 -17.28 -17.03 13.18
CA ALA A 192 -15.98 -16.37 13.23
C ALA A 192 -15.02 -17.01 14.24
N THR A 193 -15.51 -17.66 15.32
CA THR A 193 -14.67 -18.34 16.32
C THR A 193 -14.05 -19.65 15.82
N ASN A 194 -14.51 -20.18 14.69
CA ASN A 194 -14.01 -21.41 14.07
C ASN A 194 -13.99 -21.29 12.54
N ASN A 195 -13.40 -20.22 12.04
CA ASN A 195 -13.32 -19.88 10.63
C ASN A 195 -11.88 -20.14 10.11
N PRO A 196 -11.63 -21.26 9.42
CA PRO A 196 -10.27 -21.59 8.96
C PRO A 196 -9.79 -20.63 7.86
N ASN A 197 -8.48 -20.54 7.71
CA ASN A 197 -7.88 -19.89 6.55
C ASN A 197 -8.47 -20.48 5.27
N ALA A 198 -8.83 -19.64 4.32
CA ALA A 198 -9.22 -20.07 2.99
C ALA A 198 -8.00 -20.55 2.21
N THR A 199 -8.19 -21.59 1.39
CA THR A 199 -7.18 -21.95 0.39
C THR A 199 -7.08 -20.89 -0.70
N ASN A 200 -5.98 -20.85 -1.42
CA ASN A 200 -5.83 -19.98 -2.60
C ASN A 200 -7.01 -20.14 -3.56
N GLU A 201 -7.41 -21.39 -3.89
CA GLU A 201 -8.53 -21.65 -4.77
C GLU A 201 -9.82 -20.95 -4.30
N LYS A 202 -10.17 -21.11 -3.02
CA LYS A 202 -11.37 -20.50 -2.45
C LYS A 202 -11.27 -18.98 -2.37
N MET A 203 -10.11 -18.47 -1.97
CA MET A 203 -9.89 -17.03 -1.83
C MET A 203 -9.99 -16.31 -3.18
N TRP A 204 -9.29 -16.82 -4.20
CA TRP A 204 -9.31 -16.18 -5.52
C TRP A 204 -10.66 -16.33 -6.22
N ALA A 205 -11.38 -17.44 -6.02
CA ALA A 205 -12.75 -17.57 -6.47
C ALA A 205 -13.68 -16.55 -5.80
N PHE A 206 -13.50 -16.29 -4.49
CA PHE A 206 -14.26 -15.29 -3.75
C PHE A 206 -13.95 -13.86 -4.26
N ILE A 207 -12.67 -13.52 -4.45
CA ILE A 207 -12.24 -12.23 -4.99
C ILE A 207 -12.86 -11.98 -6.38
N LEU A 208 -12.79 -12.97 -7.28
CA LEU A 208 -13.38 -12.85 -8.62
C LEU A 208 -14.89 -12.71 -8.56
N SER A 209 -15.57 -13.44 -7.67
CA SER A 209 -17.04 -13.29 -7.48
C SER A 209 -17.43 -11.88 -7.02
N ASP A 210 -16.65 -11.26 -6.14
CA ASP A 210 -16.87 -9.87 -5.74
C ASP A 210 -16.62 -8.90 -6.91
N LEU A 211 -15.56 -9.12 -7.69
CA LEU A 211 -15.25 -8.31 -8.87
C LEU A 211 -16.31 -8.47 -9.98
N ASP A 212 -16.91 -9.65 -10.14
CA ASP A 212 -18.00 -9.85 -11.09
C ASP A 212 -19.25 -9.07 -10.68
N LYS A 213 -19.55 -9.01 -9.37
CA LYS A 213 -20.62 -8.16 -8.83
C LYS A 213 -20.32 -6.68 -9.02
N ALA A 214 -19.08 -6.26 -8.75
CA ALA A 214 -18.67 -4.89 -8.97
C ALA A 214 -18.77 -4.48 -10.44
N GLU A 215 -18.35 -5.34 -11.37
CA GLU A 215 -18.47 -5.11 -12.82
C GLU A 215 -19.93 -4.94 -13.24
N GLU A 216 -20.82 -5.82 -12.77
CA GLU A 216 -22.25 -5.73 -13.03
C GLU A 216 -22.86 -4.42 -12.52
N TYR A 217 -22.53 -4.04 -11.27
CA TYR A 217 -23.19 -2.93 -10.56
C TYR A 217 -22.61 -1.56 -10.90
N LEU A 218 -21.37 -1.50 -11.38
CA LEU A 218 -20.73 -0.25 -11.79
C LEU A 218 -20.72 -0.02 -13.31
N ALA A 219 -21.42 -0.85 -14.09
CA ALA A 219 -21.40 -0.80 -15.56
C ALA A 219 -21.72 0.59 -16.13
N ASP A 220 -22.69 1.29 -15.55
CA ASP A 220 -23.14 2.61 -16.00
C ASP A 220 -22.70 3.75 -15.04
N TYR A 221 -21.89 3.43 -14.02
CA TYR A 221 -21.49 4.41 -13.03
C TYR A 221 -20.42 5.37 -13.57
N GLN A 222 -20.66 6.67 -13.35
CA GLN A 222 -19.70 7.74 -13.63
C GLN A 222 -19.28 8.38 -12.30
N ARG A 223 -18.06 8.18 -11.90
CA ARG A 223 -17.52 8.74 -10.65
C ARG A 223 -17.23 10.23 -10.74
N ALA A 224 -17.30 10.93 -9.61
CA ALA A 224 -16.99 12.35 -9.51
C ALA A 224 -15.47 12.62 -9.54
N ASP A 225 -14.69 11.73 -8.93
CA ASP A 225 -13.24 11.82 -8.78
C ASP A 225 -12.58 10.44 -8.77
N LYS A 226 -11.27 10.39 -8.60
CA LYS A 226 -10.48 9.15 -8.65
C LYS A 226 -10.29 8.47 -7.29
N THR A 227 -10.89 8.98 -6.22
CA THR A 227 -10.87 8.35 -4.88
C THR A 227 -11.90 7.23 -4.75
N THR A 228 -12.82 7.12 -5.72
CA THR A 228 -13.85 6.09 -5.78
C THR A 228 -13.61 5.16 -6.98
N PRO A 229 -13.69 3.82 -6.82
CA PRO A 229 -13.54 2.91 -7.94
C PRO A 229 -14.74 3.00 -8.89
N ASP A 230 -14.46 2.97 -10.19
CA ASP A 230 -15.42 2.81 -11.27
C ASP A 230 -15.16 1.51 -12.04
N LEU A 231 -15.87 1.30 -13.14
CA LEU A 231 -15.71 0.12 -13.97
C LEU A 231 -14.26 -0.09 -14.46
N SER A 232 -13.54 0.99 -14.76
CA SER A 232 -12.14 0.89 -15.21
C SER A 232 -11.22 0.36 -14.10
N VAL A 233 -11.46 0.77 -12.85
CA VAL A 233 -10.74 0.25 -11.68
C VAL A 233 -11.07 -1.21 -11.43
N VAL A 234 -12.34 -1.62 -11.60
CA VAL A 234 -12.73 -3.03 -11.51
C VAL A 234 -12.00 -3.88 -12.55
N TYR A 235 -11.88 -3.41 -13.78
CA TYR A 235 -11.08 -4.08 -14.81
C TYR A 235 -9.60 -4.18 -14.41
N GLY A 236 -9.03 -3.11 -13.86
CA GLY A 236 -7.65 -3.12 -13.34
C GLY A 236 -7.46 -4.13 -12.20
N LEU A 237 -8.42 -4.24 -11.27
CA LEU A 237 -8.39 -5.24 -10.20
C LEU A 237 -8.52 -6.66 -10.75
N LYS A 238 -9.38 -6.91 -11.75
CA LYS A 238 -9.44 -8.19 -12.44
C LYS A 238 -8.13 -8.53 -13.16
N ALA A 239 -7.51 -7.55 -13.82
CA ALA A 239 -6.20 -7.73 -14.44
C ALA A 239 -5.13 -8.15 -13.42
N ARG A 240 -5.08 -7.50 -12.24
CA ARG A 240 -4.19 -7.88 -11.13
C ARG A 240 -4.47 -9.30 -10.61
N ALA A 241 -5.76 -9.66 -10.47
CA ALA A 241 -6.16 -10.98 -10.00
C ALA A 241 -5.71 -12.07 -10.99
N TYR A 242 -6.07 -11.94 -12.24
CA TYR A 242 -5.72 -12.91 -13.28
C TYR A 242 -4.21 -12.99 -13.53
N LEU A 243 -3.49 -11.86 -13.44
CA LEU A 243 -2.02 -11.85 -13.46
C LEU A 243 -1.42 -12.69 -12.33
N THR A 244 -1.93 -12.52 -11.09
CA THR A 244 -1.45 -13.29 -9.94
C THR A 244 -1.77 -14.79 -10.07
N MET A 245 -2.89 -15.12 -10.68
CA MET A 245 -3.30 -16.50 -10.96
C MET A 245 -2.61 -17.09 -12.20
N GLU A 246 -1.83 -16.29 -12.93
CA GLU A 246 -1.23 -16.63 -14.23
C GLU A 246 -2.26 -17.09 -15.28
N GLN A 247 -3.46 -16.53 -15.23
CA GLN A 247 -4.49 -16.69 -16.26
C GLN A 247 -4.29 -15.60 -17.31
N TRP A 248 -3.36 -15.87 -18.22
CA TRP A 248 -2.79 -14.86 -19.11
C TRP A 248 -3.78 -14.23 -20.09
N ALA A 249 -4.70 -15.01 -20.64
CA ALA A 249 -5.68 -14.48 -21.58
C ALA A 249 -6.62 -13.46 -20.93
N GLU A 250 -7.11 -13.77 -19.74
CA GLU A 250 -7.98 -12.91 -18.94
C GLU A 250 -7.21 -11.68 -18.42
N ALA A 251 -5.97 -11.88 -17.95
CA ALA A 251 -5.12 -10.77 -17.49
C ALA A 251 -4.89 -9.74 -18.62
N GLU A 252 -4.57 -10.21 -19.83
CA GLU A 252 -4.42 -9.34 -21.00
C GLU A 252 -5.74 -8.65 -21.37
N HIS A 253 -6.84 -9.40 -21.41
CA HIS A 253 -8.16 -8.87 -21.75
C HIS A 253 -8.57 -7.73 -20.82
N TYR A 254 -8.54 -7.95 -19.51
CA TYR A 254 -8.95 -6.94 -18.55
C TYR A 254 -7.96 -5.78 -18.43
N ALA A 255 -6.66 -6.03 -18.61
CA ALA A 255 -5.68 -4.95 -18.69
C ALA A 255 -5.95 -3.99 -19.87
N LYS A 256 -6.34 -4.50 -21.02
CA LYS A 256 -6.75 -3.68 -22.17
C LYS A 256 -8.03 -2.89 -21.92
N LEU A 257 -9.03 -3.51 -21.30
CA LEU A 257 -10.27 -2.80 -20.95
C LEU A 257 -9.99 -1.67 -19.95
N ALA A 258 -9.14 -1.92 -18.95
CA ALA A 258 -8.76 -0.96 -17.93
C ALA A 258 -8.05 0.29 -18.46
N GLN A 259 -7.32 0.18 -19.56
CA GLN A 259 -6.58 1.30 -20.18
C GLN A 259 -7.48 2.30 -20.89
N SER A 260 -8.74 1.95 -21.16
CA SER A 260 -9.64 2.81 -21.97
C SER A 260 -9.88 4.16 -21.29
N GLY A 261 -9.56 5.23 -21.99
CA GLY A 261 -9.76 6.61 -21.49
C GLY A 261 -8.60 7.16 -20.66
N TYR A 262 -7.50 6.41 -20.50
CA TYR A 262 -6.31 6.85 -19.79
C TYR A 262 -5.11 7.01 -20.74
N THR A 263 -4.18 7.87 -20.34
CA THR A 263 -2.92 8.10 -21.06
C THR A 263 -1.75 8.06 -20.09
N MET A 264 -0.63 7.50 -20.51
CA MET A 264 0.58 7.49 -19.70
C MET A 264 1.08 8.89 -19.37
N MET A 265 1.68 9.06 -18.20
CA MET A 265 2.43 10.28 -17.89
C MET A 265 3.55 10.50 -18.89
N THR A 266 3.63 11.72 -19.40
CA THR A 266 4.79 12.19 -20.16
C THR A 266 5.99 12.42 -19.23
N GLU A 267 7.21 12.54 -19.78
CA GLU A 267 8.39 12.93 -19.00
C GLU A 267 8.16 14.21 -18.20
N ALA A 268 7.56 15.24 -18.84
CA ALA A 268 7.28 16.52 -18.19
C ALA A 268 6.32 16.39 -17.00
N GLN A 269 5.27 15.55 -17.10
CA GLN A 269 4.34 15.30 -15.99
C GLN A 269 4.98 14.47 -14.88
N TYR A 270 5.78 13.47 -15.24
CA TYR A 270 6.40 12.54 -14.29
C TYR A 270 7.48 13.22 -13.44
N LEU A 271 8.23 14.16 -14.04
CA LEU A 271 9.33 14.88 -13.42
C LEU A 271 8.95 16.28 -12.89
N ASP A 272 7.68 16.68 -13.04
CA ASP A 272 7.22 17.99 -12.59
C ASP A 272 7.37 18.13 -11.07
N HIS A 273 8.15 19.13 -10.64
CA HIS A 273 8.46 19.31 -9.22
C HIS A 273 7.30 19.92 -8.40
N ASN A 274 6.23 20.38 -9.04
CA ASN A 274 5.04 20.90 -8.37
C ASN A 274 3.87 19.92 -8.36
N THR A 275 3.76 19.06 -9.39
CA THR A 275 2.59 18.19 -9.58
C THR A 275 2.92 16.71 -9.76
N GLY A 276 4.19 16.36 -9.91
CA GLY A 276 4.64 14.98 -10.09
C GLY A 276 4.36 14.12 -8.86
N PHE A 277 3.57 13.04 -9.02
CA PHE A 277 3.17 12.08 -7.99
C PHE A 277 2.60 12.70 -6.69
N ASN A 278 1.95 13.86 -6.80
CA ASN A 278 1.19 14.47 -5.72
C ASN A 278 -0.18 14.97 -6.16
N THR A 279 -0.41 15.04 -7.48
CA THR A 279 -1.65 15.56 -8.09
C THR A 279 -2.16 14.57 -9.13
N PRO A 280 -3.47 14.22 -9.11
CA PRO A 280 -4.05 13.31 -10.09
C PRO A 280 -3.95 13.84 -11.52
N ASN A 281 -3.69 12.95 -12.46
CA ASN A 281 -3.58 13.24 -13.89
C ASN A 281 -4.26 12.13 -14.72
N ASP A 282 -4.14 12.19 -16.05
CA ASP A 282 -4.81 11.25 -16.96
C ASP A 282 -4.26 9.81 -16.91
N SER A 283 -3.14 9.57 -16.25
CA SER A 283 -2.60 8.22 -16.06
C SER A 283 -3.17 7.52 -14.83
N TRP A 284 -3.61 8.29 -13.83
CA TRP A 284 -4.09 7.73 -12.57
C TRP A 284 -5.51 7.19 -12.71
N MET A 285 -5.71 5.96 -12.36
CA MET A 285 -6.99 5.28 -12.43
C MET A 285 -7.71 5.27 -11.07
N PHE A 286 -6.96 5.09 -9.98
CA PHE A 286 -7.47 5.08 -8.61
C PHE A 286 -6.43 5.68 -7.68
N MET A 287 -6.87 6.39 -6.65
CA MET A 287 -5.99 7.10 -5.73
C MET A 287 -6.59 7.18 -4.31
N THR A 288 -5.75 7.52 -3.36
CA THR A 288 -6.14 8.10 -2.07
C THR A 288 -5.51 9.48 -1.96
N GLU A 289 -6.00 10.30 -1.06
CA GLU A 289 -5.46 11.64 -0.81
C GLU A 289 -5.41 11.92 0.69
N PHE A 290 -4.48 12.79 1.06
CA PHE A 290 -4.36 13.36 2.39
C PHE A 290 -4.77 14.82 2.29
N ASP A 291 -5.71 15.25 3.13
CA ASP A 291 -6.18 16.62 3.16
C ASP A 291 -5.76 17.37 4.44
N ALA A 292 -5.94 18.69 4.44
CA ALA A 292 -5.49 19.54 5.53
C ALA A 292 -6.24 19.31 6.87
N GLU A 293 -7.33 18.59 6.87
CA GLU A 293 -8.13 18.26 8.06
C GLU A 293 -7.84 16.86 8.59
N ASP A 294 -7.13 16.03 7.80
CA ASP A 294 -6.74 14.70 8.24
C ASP A 294 -5.92 14.75 9.55
N PRO A 295 -6.23 13.88 10.52
CA PRO A 295 -5.46 13.79 11.77
C PRO A 295 -3.95 13.58 11.52
N ASN A 296 -3.60 12.81 10.51
CA ASN A 296 -2.22 12.54 10.10
C ASN A 296 -1.46 13.78 9.64
N ILE A 297 -2.17 14.79 9.14
CA ILE A 297 -1.59 16.07 8.68
C ILE A 297 -1.65 17.12 9.78
N THR A 298 -2.75 17.20 10.53
CA THR A 298 -2.95 18.25 11.54
C THR A 298 -2.16 18.02 12.82
N ALA A 299 -1.91 16.76 13.17
CA ALA A 299 -1.23 16.39 14.39
C ALA A 299 0.25 16.13 14.15
N ASN A 300 1.07 16.40 15.17
CA ASN A 300 2.51 16.11 15.19
C ASN A 300 3.23 16.52 13.90
N ASP A 301 2.88 17.71 13.38
CA ASP A 301 3.47 18.32 12.18
C ASP A 301 3.42 17.43 10.93
N GLY A 302 2.40 16.58 10.82
CA GLY A 302 2.21 15.69 9.68
C GLY A 302 3.15 14.48 9.61
N ASP A 303 3.86 14.18 10.69
CA ASP A 303 4.88 13.12 10.75
C ASP A 303 4.31 11.72 10.45
N SER A 304 3.05 11.46 10.78
CA SER A 304 2.36 10.19 10.46
C SER A 304 1.67 10.27 9.10
N SER A 305 2.39 10.60 8.04
CA SER A 305 1.85 10.74 6.69
C SER A 305 2.78 10.18 5.62
N TRP A 306 2.20 9.95 4.44
CA TRP A 306 2.96 9.59 3.24
C TRP A 306 4.04 10.64 2.92
N GLY A 307 3.67 11.92 3.00
CA GLY A 307 4.58 13.04 2.71
C GLY A 307 5.80 13.03 3.62
N SER A 308 5.59 12.79 4.92
CA SER A 308 6.68 12.70 5.90
C SER A 308 7.72 11.62 5.55
N GLN A 309 7.29 10.49 4.99
CA GLN A 309 8.16 9.36 4.69
C GLN A 309 8.84 9.44 3.31
N MET A 310 8.29 10.21 2.37
CA MET A 310 8.70 10.13 0.96
C MET A 310 9.12 11.46 0.33
N ILE A 311 8.81 12.60 0.96
CA ILE A 311 9.10 13.93 0.39
C ILE A 311 10.37 14.50 1.02
N LEU A 312 11.33 14.89 0.18
CA LEU A 312 12.63 15.43 0.60
C LEU A 312 12.71 16.95 0.56
N GLU A 313 11.93 17.60 -0.30
CA GLU A 313 12.07 19.01 -0.64
C GLU A 313 11.29 19.92 0.31
N ILE A 314 11.52 19.78 1.63
CA ILE A 314 10.92 20.59 2.68
C ILE A 314 11.94 21.60 3.19
N THR A 315 11.59 22.88 3.13
CA THR A 315 12.43 24.01 3.54
C THR A 315 12.09 24.52 4.94
N GLU A 316 10.99 24.06 5.54
CA GLU A 316 10.61 24.42 6.90
C GLU A 316 11.67 23.94 7.90
N GLU A 317 12.18 24.86 8.73
CA GLU A 317 13.30 24.59 9.66
C GLU A 317 12.84 23.90 10.96
N SER A 318 11.55 23.91 11.27
CA SER A 318 11.04 23.57 12.61
C SER A 318 10.63 22.14 12.81
N SER A 319 11.11 21.21 12.05
CA SER A 319 10.78 19.80 12.21
C SER A 319 9.78 19.29 11.22
N CYS A 320 10.14 18.65 10.17
CA CYS A 320 9.05 18.07 9.50
C CYS A 320 9.43 17.02 8.52
N GLY A 321 8.90 15.90 8.78
CA GLY A 321 9.00 14.75 7.93
C GLY A 321 10.28 13.94 8.18
N TYR A 322 10.05 12.67 8.30
CA TYR A 322 11.12 11.72 8.55
C TYR A 322 12.13 11.67 7.41
N ALA A 323 11.66 11.75 6.17
CA ALA A 323 12.55 11.77 5.01
C ALA A 323 13.42 13.02 4.96
N ALA A 324 12.85 14.20 5.18
CA ALA A 324 13.54 15.49 5.00
C ALA A 324 14.44 15.85 6.18
N ASN A 325 13.91 15.84 7.41
CA ASN A 325 14.58 16.46 8.56
C ASN A 325 15.12 15.47 9.59
N TYR A 326 14.59 14.25 9.63
CA TYR A 326 15.06 13.23 10.59
C TYR A 326 16.08 12.26 9.98
N GLY A 327 16.51 12.50 8.73
CA GLY A 327 17.56 11.75 8.07
C GLY A 327 17.20 10.31 7.73
N THR A 328 15.92 10.04 7.41
CA THR A 328 15.47 8.72 7.00
C THR A 328 14.83 8.68 5.60
N PRO A 329 15.44 9.32 4.58
CA PRO A 329 14.94 9.25 3.23
C PRO A 329 14.96 7.81 2.73
N LYS A 330 13.99 7.46 1.89
CA LYS A 330 14.02 6.19 1.16
C LYS A 330 14.87 6.38 -0.10
N ARG A 331 15.87 5.51 -0.27
CA ARG A 331 16.76 5.54 -1.42
C ARG A 331 16.45 4.40 -2.38
N ILE A 332 16.73 4.60 -3.65
CA ILE A 332 16.79 3.49 -4.59
C ILE A 332 18.04 2.65 -4.32
N ASP A 333 17.92 1.34 -4.50
CA ASP A 333 19.07 0.43 -4.50
C ASP A 333 20.12 0.85 -5.54
N ALA A 334 21.40 0.88 -5.14
CA ALA A 334 22.47 1.38 -6.00
C ALA A 334 22.62 0.57 -7.29
N HIS A 335 22.45 -0.76 -7.23
CA HIS A 335 22.54 -1.61 -8.42
C HIS A 335 21.35 -1.40 -9.35
N LEU A 336 20.14 -1.27 -8.81
CA LEU A 336 18.96 -0.95 -9.63
C LEU A 336 19.17 0.39 -10.36
N LEU A 337 19.63 1.41 -9.65
CA LEU A 337 19.94 2.73 -10.25
C LEU A 337 20.99 2.61 -11.36
N GLU A 338 22.05 1.84 -11.14
CA GLU A 338 23.10 1.60 -12.14
C GLU A 338 22.54 0.98 -13.43
N THR A 339 21.55 0.08 -13.31
CA THR A 339 20.92 -0.57 -14.47
C THR A 339 20.02 0.34 -15.28
N ILE A 340 19.60 1.51 -14.75
CA ILE A 340 18.77 2.48 -15.47
C ILE A 340 19.69 3.30 -16.39
N PRO A 341 19.56 3.20 -17.74
CA PRO A 341 20.40 3.95 -18.67
C PRO A 341 20.26 5.47 -18.49
N GLN A 342 21.31 6.23 -18.79
CA GLN A 342 21.24 7.71 -18.75
C GLN A 342 20.23 8.30 -19.74
N THR A 343 19.86 7.56 -20.78
CA THR A 343 18.85 7.93 -21.76
C THR A 343 17.41 7.66 -21.31
N ASP A 344 17.24 6.89 -20.21
CA ASP A 344 15.94 6.69 -19.55
C ASP A 344 15.67 7.84 -18.60
N TRP A 345 14.69 8.67 -18.94
CA TRP A 345 14.40 9.86 -18.15
C TRP A 345 13.89 9.56 -16.74
N ARG A 346 13.41 8.34 -16.43
CA ARG A 346 13.03 7.93 -15.06
C ARG A 346 14.23 7.95 -14.11
N ARG A 347 15.48 7.82 -14.62
CA ARG A 347 16.69 7.96 -13.82
C ARG A 347 16.75 9.32 -13.13
N LYS A 348 16.20 10.38 -13.73
CA LYS A 348 16.15 11.73 -13.16
C LYS A 348 15.29 11.83 -11.87
N CYS A 349 14.48 10.81 -11.57
CA CYS A 349 13.79 10.71 -10.28
C CYS A 349 14.73 10.38 -9.12
N PHE A 350 15.97 10.06 -9.38
CA PHE A 350 16.94 9.66 -8.37
C PHE A 350 18.22 10.46 -8.53
N ILE A 351 18.82 10.86 -7.42
CA ILE A 351 20.10 11.55 -7.45
C ILE A 351 21.20 10.52 -7.76
N ASP A 352 22.00 10.81 -8.76
CA ASP A 352 23.11 9.95 -9.17
C ASP A 352 24.26 10.05 -8.15
N PRO A 353 24.94 8.94 -7.79
CA PRO A 353 26.13 8.94 -6.94
C PRO A 353 27.26 9.85 -7.43
N GLU A 354 27.30 10.23 -8.72
CA GLU A 354 28.25 11.21 -9.26
C GLU A 354 28.21 12.54 -8.48
N LEU A 355 27.06 12.92 -7.92
CA LEU A 355 26.96 14.13 -7.10
C LEU A 355 27.84 14.05 -5.85
N ASP A 356 27.93 12.88 -5.21
CA ASP A 356 28.78 12.68 -4.03
C ASP A 356 30.26 12.91 -4.37
N GLU A 357 30.69 12.49 -5.56
CA GLU A 357 32.05 12.75 -6.05
C GLU A 357 32.28 14.25 -6.32
N LYS A 358 31.30 14.95 -6.88
CA LYS A 358 31.40 16.39 -7.17
C LYS A 358 31.47 17.23 -5.89
N VAL A 359 30.66 16.91 -4.88
CA VAL A 359 30.66 17.66 -3.60
C VAL A 359 31.86 17.32 -2.70
N ALA A 360 32.55 16.22 -2.94
CA ALA A 360 33.75 15.83 -2.17
C ALA A 360 34.88 16.87 -2.20
N SER A 361 34.89 17.75 -3.20
CA SER A 361 35.87 18.83 -3.33
C SER A 361 35.43 20.13 -2.63
N ALA A 362 34.17 20.24 -2.18
CA ALA A 362 33.67 21.44 -1.55
C ALA A 362 34.38 21.73 -0.20
N THR A 363 34.84 22.97 -0.04
CA THR A 363 35.58 23.42 1.14
C THR A 363 34.72 24.21 2.12
N SER A 364 33.48 24.54 1.71
CA SER A 364 32.48 25.23 2.53
C SER A 364 31.06 24.75 2.21
N MET A 365 30.13 25.01 3.13
CA MET A 365 28.71 24.71 2.91
C MET A 365 28.15 25.52 1.73
N GLU A 366 28.61 26.76 1.52
CA GLU A 366 28.20 27.60 0.40
C GLU A 366 28.63 27.00 -0.95
N GLU A 367 29.87 26.50 -1.03
CA GLU A 367 30.37 25.81 -2.22
C GLU A 367 29.60 24.50 -2.49
N LEU A 368 29.34 23.70 -1.45
CA LEU A 368 28.53 22.49 -1.54
C LEU A 368 27.13 22.79 -2.07
N GLN A 369 26.46 23.79 -1.51
CA GLN A 369 25.12 24.20 -1.95
C GLN A 369 25.11 24.67 -3.41
N ALA A 370 26.15 25.39 -3.84
CA ALA A 370 26.29 25.84 -5.23
C ALA A 370 26.44 24.66 -6.21
N ILE A 371 27.26 23.65 -5.86
CA ILE A 371 27.45 22.44 -6.67
C ILE A 371 26.13 21.66 -6.78
N VAL A 372 25.42 21.48 -5.67
CA VAL A 372 24.12 20.77 -5.65
C VAL A 372 23.08 21.53 -6.45
N ALA A 373 23.02 22.86 -6.34
CA ALA A 373 22.07 23.68 -7.09
C ALA A 373 22.34 23.62 -8.61
N GLU A 374 23.61 23.62 -9.02
CA GLU A 374 23.98 23.45 -10.43
C GLU A 374 23.59 22.05 -10.95
N TYR A 375 23.87 20.99 -10.17
CA TYR A 375 23.55 19.62 -10.54
C TYR A 375 22.03 19.39 -10.66
N LEU A 376 21.24 19.94 -9.72
CA LEU A 376 19.78 19.78 -9.69
C LEU A 376 19.04 20.80 -10.56
N SER A 377 19.74 21.62 -11.33
CA SER A 377 19.13 22.60 -12.23
C SER A 377 18.15 21.93 -13.21
N GLY A 378 16.90 22.36 -13.21
CA GLY A 378 15.83 21.76 -14.02
C GLY A 378 15.24 20.44 -13.46
N VAL A 379 15.71 19.99 -12.29
CA VAL A 379 15.22 18.80 -11.58
C VAL A 379 14.54 19.17 -10.27
N SER A 380 15.09 20.11 -9.52
CA SER A 380 14.55 20.63 -8.26
C SER A 380 14.71 22.14 -8.18
N GLU A 381 13.71 22.83 -7.65
CA GLU A 381 13.78 24.25 -7.29
C GLU A 381 14.24 24.48 -5.84
N TYR A 382 14.43 23.38 -5.06
CA TYR A 382 14.75 23.43 -3.64
C TYR A 382 16.05 22.66 -3.30
N PRO A 383 17.19 22.99 -3.97
CA PRO A 383 18.44 22.26 -3.75
C PRO A 383 18.95 22.37 -2.31
N GLY A 384 18.65 23.47 -1.60
CA GLY A 384 19.00 23.63 -0.20
C GLY A 384 18.29 22.62 0.72
N ALA A 385 17.02 22.29 0.45
CA ALA A 385 16.29 21.26 1.18
C ALA A 385 16.94 19.88 0.96
N ILE A 386 17.36 19.57 -0.27
CA ILE A 386 18.06 18.31 -0.57
C ILE A 386 19.40 18.22 0.16
N VAL A 387 20.12 19.34 0.25
CA VAL A 387 21.37 19.40 1.07
C VAL A 387 21.07 19.10 2.52
N ASN A 388 20.04 19.73 3.10
CA ASN A 388 19.65 19.50 4.50
C ASN A 388 19.29 18.03 4.73
N THR A 389 18.49 17.44 3.81
CA THR A 389 18.13 16.01 3.87
C THR A 389 19.38 15.12 3.86
N ALA A 390 20.29 15.30 2.89
CA ALA A 390 21.49 14.49 2.80
C ALA A 390 22.36 14.62 4.05
N MET A 391 22.55 15.85 4.56
CA MET A 391 23.37 16.10 5.75
C MET A 391 22.71 15.57 7.05
N ALA A 392 21.40 15.36 7.08
CA ALA A 392 20.70 14.74 8.21
C ALA A 392 20.89 13.22 8.25
N THR A 393 21.23 12.56 7.13
CA THR A 393 21.48 11.11 7.08
C THR A 393 22.80 10.74 7.75
N SER A 394 22.93 9.50 8.18
CA SER A 394 24.18 9.00 8.81
C SER A 394 25.37 8.98 7.86
N SER A 395 25.12 8.85 6.55
CA SER A 395 26.17 8.81 5.53
C SER A 395 26.58 10.19 5.01
N GLY A 396 25.73 11.19 5.08
CA GLY A 396 25.94 12.51 4.49
C GLY A 396 26.00 12.49 2.95
N THR A 397 25.42 11.46 2.31
CA THR A 397 25.48 11.24 0.86
C THR A 397 24.17 11.59 0.15
N PHE A 398 24.27 11.93 -1.14
CA PHE A 398 23.15 12.27 -2.01
C PHE A 398 22.69 11.10 -2.88
N GLY A 399 23.60 10.22 -3.26
CA GLY A 399 23.34 9.14 -4.19
C GLY A 399 22.15 8.28 -3.79
N GLY A 400 21.25 8.03 -4.74
CA GLY A 400 20.04 7.23 -4.56
C GLY A 400 18.86 7.94 -3.90
N LEU A 401 18.99 9.19 -3.41
CA LEU A 401 17.85 9.97 -2.89
C LEU A 401 16.77 10.09 -3.97
N SER A 402 15.50 9.87 -3.58
CA SER A 402 14.38 9.86 -4.52
C SER A 402 13.69 11.22 -4.60
N LEU A 403 13.56 11.74 -5.79
CA LEU A 403 12.77 12.93 -6.12
C LEU A 403 11.48 12.56 -6.88
N LYS A 404 11.04 11.31 -6.84
CA LYS A 404 9.81 10.87 -7.51
C LYS A 404 8.56 11.50 -6.88
N PHE A 405 8.51 11.58 -5.56
CA PHE A 405 7.36 12.08 -4.82
C PHE A 405 7.63 13.51 -4.37
N ARG A 406 6.69 14.42 -4.67
CA ARG A 406 6.87 15.86 -4.52
C ARG A 406 5.88 16.45 -3.52
N ALA A 407 6.26 17.56 -2.87
CA ALA A 407 5.36 18.31 -1.99
C ALA A 407 4.23 18.96 -2.80
N ALA A 408 3.01 18.98 -2.25
CA ALA A 408 1.90 19.70 -2.83
C ALA A 408 1.99 21.20 -2.53
N GLY A 409 1.19 22.03 -3.23
CA GLY A 409 1.02 23.45 -2.91
C GLY A 409 2.18 24.37 -3.32
N GLY A 410 3.14 23.90 -4.11
CA GLY A 410 4.27 24.69 -4.60
C GLY A 410 5.10 25.29 -3.46
N GLU A 411 5.60 26.53 -3.60
CA GLU A 411 6.44 27.21 -2.60
C GLU A 411 5.83 27.20 -1.18
N ALA A 412 4.51 27.39 -1.07
CA ALA A 412 3.84 27.35 0.23
C ALA A 412 3.92 25.98 0.90
N GLY A 413 3.82 24.90 0.11
CA GLY A 413 3.90 23.54 0.62
C GLY A 413 5.32 23.13 1.03
N HIS A 414 6.33 23.56 0.27
CA HIS A 414 7.72 23.33 0.65
C HIS A 414 8.10 24.03 1.97
N ASN A 415 7.46 25.17 2.27
CA ASN A 415 7.67 25.94 3.49
C ASN A 415 6.71 25.56 4.65
N ASN A 416 5.73 24.69 4.41
CA ASN A 416 4.75 24.29 5.41
C ASN A 416 4.23 22.87 5.13
N VAL A 417 4.62 21.92 5.93
CA VAL A 417 4.23 20.51 5.78
C VAL A 417 2.73 20.27 5.84
N LYS A 418 1.97 21.09 6.56
CA LYS A 418 0.48 20.99 6.60
C LYS A 418 -0.17 21.34 5.26
N ILE A 419 0.60 21.87 4.32
CA ILE A 419 0.22 22.05 2.92
C ILE A 419 0.96 21.03 2.05
N GLY A 420 2.27 20.90 2.25
CA GLY A 420 3.15 20.09 1.41
C GLY A 420 2.88 18.58 1.49
N PHE A 421 2.35 18.10 2.61
CA PHE A 421 1.99 16.70 2.79
C PHE A 421 0.53 16.38 2.43
N CYS A 422 -0.28 17.40 2.06
CA CYS A 422 -1.60 17.20 1.49
C CYS A 422 -1.49 16.73 0.03
N VAL A 423 -1.11 15.49 -0.15
CA VAL A 423 -0.82 14.89 -1.46
C VAL A 423 -1.82 13.81 -1.80
N ALA A 424 -2.11 13.67 -3.10
CA ALA A 424 -2.74 12.47 -3.63
C ALA A 424 -1.67 11.40 -3.91
N VAL A 425 -2.02 10.13 -3.73
CA VAL A 425 -1.14 8.98 -3.98
C VAL A 425 -1.85 7.98 -4.87
N PRO A 426 -1.28 7.61 -6.03
CA PRO A 426 -1.91 6.66 -6.93
C PRO A 426 -1.90 5.25 -6.35
N LEU A 427 -3.05 4.59 -6.37
CA LEU A 427 -3.25 3.18 -6.01
C LEU A 427 -3.29 2.29 -7.27
N MET A 428 -3.57 2.89 -8.40
CA MET A 428 -3.58 2.24 -9.71
C MET A 428 -3.32 3.27 -10.82
N ARG A 429 -2.42 2.93 -11.74
CA ARG A 429 -2.07 3.75 -12.91
C ARG A 429 -2.14 2.94 -14.19
N VAL A 430 -2.38 3.63 -15.31
CA VAL A 430 -2.47 2.97 -16.62
C VAL A 430 -1.16 2.29 -17.02
N GLU A 431 -0.02 2.81 -16.58
CA GLU A 431 1.31 2.21 -16.84
C GLU A 431 1.40 0.79 -16.28
N GLU A 432 0.84 0.55 -15.09
CA GLU A 432 0.75 -0.80 -14.54
C GLU A 432 -0.07 -1.72 -15.46
N MET A 433 -1.22 -1.24 -15.94
CA MET A 433 -2.09 -2.02 -16.84
C MET A 433 -1.38 -2.35 -18.15
N MET A 434 -0.60 -1.41 -18.71
CA MET A 434 0.20 -1.67 -19.90
C MET A 434 1.29 -2.72 -19.68
N LEU A 435 1.92 -2.70 -18.52
CA LEU A 435 2.92 -3.70 -18.13
C LEU A 435 2.28 -5.08 -17.88
N ILE A 436 1.05 -5.11 -17.31
CA ILE A 436 0.28 -6.36 -17.19
C ILE A 436 -0.09 -6.91 -18.57
N GLU A 437 -0.57 -6.05 -19.49
CA GLU A 437 -0.88 -6.45 -20.86
C GLU A 437 0.35 -7.04 -21.57
N ALA A 438 1.50 -6.34 -21.49
CA ALA A 438 2.74 -6.79 -22.12
C ALA A 438 3.19 -8.15 -21.57
N GLU A 439 3.15 -8.33 -20.25
CA GLU A 439 3.52 -9.59 -19.60
C GLU A 439 2.56 -10.72 -20.03
N ALA A 440 1.26 -10.50 -19.88
CA ALA A 440 0.25 -11.50 -20.17
C ALA A 440 0.25 -11.90 -21.65
N ALA A 441 0.44 -10.94 -22.56
CA ALA A 441 0.60 -11.20 -23.99
C ALA A 441 1.84 -12.04 -24.30
N GLY A 442 2.97 -11.71 -23.63
CA GLY A 442 4.24 -12.40 -23.87
C GLY A 442 4.29 -13.81 -23.29
N MET A 443 3.54 -14.07 -22.23
CA MET A 443 3.40 -15.42 -21.68
C MET A 443 2.54 -16.33 -22.58
N GLN A 444 1.75 -15.77 -23.47
CA GLN A 444 1.01 -16.49 -24.51
C GLN A 444 1.79 -16.58 -25.82
N GLU A 445 2.44 -15.48 -26.21
CA GLU A 445 3.26 -15.34 -27.41
C GLU A 445 4.37 -14.31 -27.15
N GLU A 446 5.60 -14.77 -26.88
CA GLU A 446 6.70 -13.95 -26.43
C GLU A 446 6.99 -12.76 -27.38
N ALA A 447 6.94 -12.98 -28.69
CA ALA A 447 7.20 -11.91 -29.68
C ALA A 447 6.20 -10.75 -29.56
N ARG A 448 4.95 -11.05 -29.28
CA ARG A 448 3.90 -10.05 -29.10
C ARG A 448 4.11 -9.26 -27.80
N GLY A 449 4.38 -9.95 -26.69
CA GLY A 449 4.68 -9.31 -25.42
C GLY A 449 5.94 -8.44 -25.50
N LYS A 450 6.99 -8.92 -26.16
CA LYS A 450 8.21 -8.14 -26.41
C LYS A 450 7.90 -6.84 -27.17
N THR A 451 7.07 -6.88 -28.20
CA THR A 451 6.67 -5.69 -28.95
C THR A 451 5.92 -4.67 -28.08
N LEU A 452 5.01 -5.13 -27.21
CA LEU A 452 4.28 -4.28 -26.29
C LEU A 452 5.23 -3.66 -25.24
N LEU A 453 6.13 -4.47 -24.65
CA LEU A 453 7.12 -4.01 -23.68
C LEU A 453 8.06 -2.97 -24.29
N GLU A 454 8.57 -3.21 -25.50
CA GLU A 454 9.41 -2.24 -26.21
C GLU A 454 8.66 -0.94 -26.52
N THR A 455 7.38 -1.03 -26.88
CA THR A 455 6.54 0.14 -27.14
C THR A 455 6.40 0.99 -25.87
N PHE A 456 6.11 0.35 -24.74
CA PHE A 456 6.09 1.02 -23.44
C PHE A 456 7.44 1.62 -23.08
N ALA A 457 8.52 0.83 -23.12
CA ALA A 457 9.85 1.24 -22.69
C ALA A 457 10.42 2.41 -23.50
N LYS A 458 10.12 2.47 -24.82
CA LYS A 458 10.55 3.58 -25.70
C LYS A 458 9.90 4.91 -25.36
N THR A 459 8.77 4.92 -24.66
CA THR A 459 8.19 6.16 -24.12
C THR A 459 8.98 6.72 -22.93
N ARG A 460 9.76 5.89 -22.24
CA ARG A 460 10.62 6.22 -21.09
C ARG A 460 12.06 6.44 -21.50
N ASN A 461 12.52 5.65 -22.44
CA ASN A 461 13.87 5.70 -23.02
C ASN A 461 13.78 5.55 -24.54
N PRO A 462 13.87 6.64 -25.32
CA PRO A 462 13.82 6.56 -26.79
C PRO A 462 14.88 5.63 -27.41
N GLU A 463 16.00 5.40 -26.70
CA GLU A 463 17.09 4.52 -27.12
C GLU A 463 16.95 3.09 -26.55
N TYR A 464 15.81 2.76 -25.95
CA TYR A 464 15.60 1.45 -25.35
C TYR A 464 15.88 0.32 -26.32
N ALA A 465 16.73 -0.60 -25.87
CA ALA A 465 17.00 -1.86 -26.54
C ALA A 465 16.64 -3.02 -25.60
N TYR A 466 15.86 -3.95 -26.10
CA TYR A 466 15.47 -5.14 -25.34
C TYR A 466 16.70 -6.00 -25.00
N ASP A 467 16.84 -6.39 -23.73
CA ASP A 467 17.93 -7.24 -23.30
C ASP A 467 17.64 -8.71 -23.65
N ASN A 468 18.27 -9.18 -24.74
CA ASN A 468 18.14 -10.56 -25.18
C ASN A 468 18.98 -11.56 -24.34
N THR A 469 19.77 -11.09 -23.38
CA THR A 469 20.51 -11.95 -22.45
C THR A 469 19.66 -12.38 -21.25
N GLN A 470 18.58 -11.66 -20.99
CA GLN A 470 17.61 -11.92 -19.93
C GLN A 470 16.36 -12.62 -20.48
N SER A 471 15.66 -13.34 -19.61
CA SER A 471 14.35 -13.89 -19.97
C SER A 471 13.32 -12.76 -20.22
N PHE A 472 12.25 -13.07 -20.94
CA PHE A 472 11.16 -12.12 -21.14
C PHE A 472 10.58 -11.64 -19.79
N ARG A 473 10.36 -12.55 -18.85
CA ARG A 473 9.86 -12.20 -17.51
C ARG A 473 10.84 -11.32 -16.72
N ASP A 474 12.14 -11.48 -16.88
CA ASP A 474 13.13 -10.63 -16.22
C ASP A 474 13.13 -9.21 -16.80
N ASN A 475 12.98 -9.06 -18.12
CA ASN A 475 12.81 -7.75 -18.76
C ASN A 475 11.52 -7.05 -18.29
N VAL A 476 10.39 -7.77 -18.16
CA VAL A 476 9.14 -7.22 -17.60
C VAL A 476 9.34 -6.81 -16.14
N TRP A 477 9.94 -7.69 -15.32
CA TRP A 477 10.19 -7.40 -13.91
C TRP A 477 11.07 -6.17 -13.71
N TRP A 478 12.12 -6.02 -14.52
CA TRP A 478 12.96 -4.82 -14.47
C TRP A 478 12.15 -3.55 -14.78
N GLN A 479 11.34 -3.56 -15.83
CA GLN A 479 10.48 -2.41 -16.16
C GLN A 479 9.51 -2.07 -15.03
N ARG A 480 8.92 -3.07 -14.38
CA ARG A 480 8.03 -2.87 -13.24
C ARG A 480 8.77 -2.29 -12.02
N ARG A 481 9.96 -2.80 -11.71
CA ARG A 481 10.79 -2.30 -10.59
C ARG A 481 11.15 -0.82 -10.74
N VAL A 482 11.44 -0.37 -11.95
CA VAL A 482 11.77 1.04 -12.23
C VAL A 482 10.53 1.91 -12.28
N GLU A 483 9.50 1.50 -13.02
CA GLU A 483 8.28 2.29 -13.20
C GLU A 483 7.48 2.44 -11.91
N LEU A 484 7.33 1.35 -11.16
CA LEU A 484 6.47 1.28 -9.98
C LEU A 484 7.25 1.39 -8.66
N TRP A 485 8.49 1.89 -8.70
CA TRP A 485 9.31 2.09 -7.52
C TRP A 485 8.58 2.97 -6.47
N GLY A 486 8.52 2.51 -5.23
CA GLY A 486 7.86 3.23 -4.14
C GLY A 486 6.32 3.14 -4.16
N GLU A 487 5.71 2.32 -5.04
CA GLU A 487 4.26 2.18 -5.15
C GLU A 487 3.73 0.85 -4.56
N GLY A 488 4.55 0.14 -3.78
CA GLY A 488 4.14 -1.02 -2.98
C GLY A 488 4.00 -2.34 -3.74
N PHE A 489 4.71 -2.52 -4.84
CA PHE A 489 4.62 -3.75 -5.65
C PHE A 489 5.74 -4.77 -5.39
N ALA A 490 6.83 -4.38 -4.70
CA ALA A 490 8.05 -5.19 -4.64
C ALA A 490 7.78 -6.63 -4.13
N THR A 491 7.18 -6.80 -2.95
CA THR A 491 6.94 -8.15 -2.40
C THR A 491 5.97 -8.96 -3.25
N PHE A 492 4.97 -8.32 -3.85
CA PHE A 492 4.01 -8.99 -4.72
C PHE A 492 4.66 -9.54 -5.98
N ASP A 493 5.51 -8.74 -6.61
CA ASP A 493 6.24 -9.17 -7.80
C ASP A 493 7.33 -10.20 -7.47
N ILE A 494 8.10 -10.02 -6.38
CA ILE A 494 9.10 -10.99 -5.93
C ILE A 494 8.45 -12.36 -5.70
N LYS A 495 7.32 -12.42 -4.99
CA LYS A 495 6.59 -13.66 -4.74
C LYS A 495 6.05 -14.28 -6.04
N ARG A 496 5.44 -13.48 -6.91
CA ARG A 496 4.85 -13.94 -8.16
C ARG A 496 5.89 -14.41 -9.19
N PHE A 497 7.03 -13.77 -9.24
CA PHE A 497 8.15 -14.16 -10.09
C PHE A 497 9.04 -15.23 -9.45
N GLU A 498 8.74 -15.63 -8.20
CA GLU A 498 9.53 -16.60 -7.43
C GLU A 498 11.01 -16.20 -7.31
N LYS A 499 11.28 -14.90 -7.13
CA LYS A 499 12.63 -14.34 -7.06
C LYS A 499 13.15 -14.31 -5.63
N GLY A 500 14.47 -14.40 -5.51
CA GLY A 500 15.18 -13.97 -4.31
C GLY A 500 15.39 -12.47 -4.28
N ILE A 501 15.96 -11.99 -3.17
CA ILE A 501 16.45 -10.62 -3.05
C ILE A 501 17.99 -10.60 -3.08
N THR A 502 18.53 -9.46 -3.45
CA THR A 502 19.97 -9.20 -3.44
C THR A 502 20.23 -7.83 -2.85
N ARG A 503 20.78 -7.80 -1.62
CA ARG A 503 21.21 -6.58 -0.93
C ARG A 503 22.71 -6.54 -0.67
N SER A 504 23.42 -7.70 -0.80
CA SER A 504 24.86 -7.83 -0.59
C SER A 504 25.58 -7.98 -1.91
N TYR A 505 26.31 -6.95 -2.32
CA TYR A 505 27.14 -6.88 -3.51
C TYR A 505 28.17 -5.73 -3.35
N ALA A 506 29.22 -5.70 -4.17
CA ALA A 506 30.22 -4.64 -4.12
C ALA A 506 29.59 -3.28 -4.48
N GLY A 507 29.75 -2.27 -3.64
CA GLY A 507 29.16 -0.93 -3.85
C GLY A 507 27.70 -0.77 -3.41
N THR A 508 27.12 -1.76 -2.72
CA THR A 508 25.76 -1.66 -2.20
C THR A 508 25.59 -0.49 -1.22
N ASN A 509 24.47 0.21 -1.33
CA ASN A 509 24.05 1.23 -0.37
C ASN A 509 23.13 0.70 0.76
N HIS A 510 22.88 -0.60 0.80
CA HIS A 510 22.24 -1.20 1.98
C HIS A 510 23.18 -1.13 3.19
N PRO A 511 22.71 -0.76 4.39
CA PRO A 511 23.54 -0.71 5.59
C PRO A 511 24.09 -2.10 5.97
N LYS A 512 25.25 -2.11 6.64
CA LYS A 512 25.80 -3.34 7.21
C LYS A 512 24.87 -3.96 8.22
N GLY A 513 24.79 -5.30 8.24
CA GLY A 513 23.86 -6.04 9.08
C GLY A 513 22.50 -6.29 8.43
N TYR A 514 22.25 -5.71 7.24
CA TYR A 514 21.01 -5.87 6.48
C TYR A 514 21.25 -6.28 5.02
N ARG A 515 22.48 -6.68 4.69
CA ARG A 515 22.94 -7.07 3.35
C ARG A 515 22.69 -8.55 3.10
N TRP A 516 21.42 -8.90 2.86
CA TRP A 516 21.04 -10.28 2.69
C TRP A 516 20.76 -10.63 1.24
N ASN A 517 21.19 -11.82 0.84
CA ASN A 517 20.88 -12.40 -0.45
C ASN A 517 20.09 -13.69 -0.23
N THR A 518 19.03 -13.92 -0.99
CA THR A 518 18.27 -15.16 -0.99
C THR A 518 18.16 -15.70 -2.40
N GLU A 519 18.14 -17.02 -2.56
CA GLU A 519 17.95 -17.64 -3.87
C GLU A 519 16.48 -17.67 -4.30
N GLY A 520 15.56 -17.78 -3.34
CA GLY A 520 14.12 -17.78 -3.53
C GLY A 520 13.42 -16.76 -2.65
N VAL A 521 12.09 -16.74 -2.73
CA VAL A 521 11.24 -15.82 -1.97
C VAL A 521 11.55 -15.92 -0.47
N PRO A 522 11.91 -14.81 0.19
CA PRO A 522 12.22 -14.82 1.61
C PRO A 522 10.99 -15.14 2.47
N ASP A 523 11.17 -15.89 3.55
CA ASP A 523 10.09 -16.25 4.48
C ASP A 523 9.43 -15.02 5.13
N TRP A 524 10.18 -13.94 5.35
CA TRP A 524 9.65 -12.71 5.95
C TRP A 524 8.63 -11.95 5.10
N MET A 525 8.47 -12.31 3.83
CA MET A 525 7.42 -11.78 2.96
C MET A 525 6.06 -12.44 3.20
N ASN A 526 5.98 -13.41 4.12
CA ASN A 526 4.76 -14.09 4.52
C ASN A 526 4.38 -13.62 5.93
N LEU A 527 3.49 -12.63 6.03
CA LEU A 527 3.14 -12.03 7.31
C LEU A 527 2.50 -13.05 8.25
N CYS A 528 2.78 -12.92 9.54
CA CYS A 528 2.11 -13.70 10.58
C CYS A 528 0.70 -13.17 10.82
N ILE A 529 -0.26 -14.08 11.05
CA ILE A 529 -1.57 -13.72 11.58
C ILE A 529 -1.41 -13.42 13.06
N VAL A 530 -2.00 -12.33 13.52
CA VAL A 530 -1.86 -11.87 14.90
C VAL A 530 -2.39 -12.86 15.92
N GLN A 531 -1.73 -12.95 17.06
CA GLN A 531 -2.10 -13.88 18.13
C GLN A 531 -3.51 -13.61 18.67
N THR A 532 -3.98 -12.38 18.65
CA THR A 532 -5.36 -12.05 19.07
C THR A 532 -6.40 -12.74 18.20
N GLU A 533 -6.15 -12.87 16.89
CA GLU A 533 -7.03 -13.64 15.99
C GLU A 533 -6.94 -15.14 16.29
N THR A 534 -5.74 -15.71 16.33
CA THR A 534 -5.56 -17.16 16.54
C THR A 534 -6.01 -17.60 17.94
N ASN A 535 -6.03 -16.72 18.93
CA ASN A 535 -6.62 -16.99 20.25
C ASN A 535 -8.15 -17.01 20.23
N TYR A 536 -8.77 -16.20 19.37
CA TYR A 536 -10.22 -16.10 19.23
C TYR A 536 -10.76 -17.13 18.24
N ASN A 537 -10.15 -17.22 17.07
CA ASN A 537 -10.50 -18.12 15.98
C ASN A 537 -9.63 -19.38 16.02
N GLN A 538 -10.16 -20.45 16.62
CA GLN A 538 -9.45 -21.69 16.90
C GLN A 538 -9.06 -22.49 15.64
N ALA A 539 -9.68 -22.20 14.50
CA ALA A 539 -9.37 -22.85 13.22
C ALA A 539 -8.34 -22.08 12.39
N CYS A 540 -7.98 -20.87 12.81
CA CYS A 540 -7.04 -20.03 12.08
C CYS A 540 -5.58 -20.40 12.43
N VAL A 541 -4.74 -20.52 11.38
CA VAL A 541 -3.33 -20.90 11.51
C VAL A 541 -2.44 -19.76 11.00
N SER A 542 -1.52 -19.28 11.83
CA SER A 542 -0.54 -18.28 11.47
C SER A 542 0.66 -18.88 10.74
N ASN A 543 1.30 -18.10 9.87
CA ASN A 543 2.63 -18.40 9.35
C ASN A 543 3.65 -18.42 10.48
N PRO A 544 4.78 -19.15 10.32
CA PRO A 544 5.89 -19.10 11.25
C PRO A 544 6.44 -17.67 11.39
N THR A 545 6.93 -17.33 12.59
CA THR A 545 7.67 -16.10 12.78
C THR A 545 8.93 -16.12 11.92
N PRO A 546 9.19 -15.07 11.12
CA PRO A 546 10.40 -15.02 10.29
C PRO A 546 11.66 -15.05 11.16
N ILE A 547 12.70 -15.66 10.63
CA ILE A 547 14.02 -15.72 11.26
C ILE A 547 14.89 -14.65 10.58
N GLN A 548 15.29 -13.65 11.35
CA GLN A 548 16.22 -12.63 10.88
C GLN A 548 17.60 -13.25 10.64
N PRO A 549 18.23 -13.02 9.47
CA PRO A 549 19.63 -13.35 9.29
C PRO A 549 20.53 -12.63 10.30
N THR A 550 21.55 -13.31 10.79
CA THR A 550 22.46 -12.79 11.83
C THR A 550 23.74 -12.17 11.27
N GLU A 551 24.03 -12.43 10.01
CA GLU A 551 25.24 -11.98 9.32
C GLU A 551 24.90 -11.54 7.89
N ASP A 552 25.68 -10.62 7.36
CA ASP A 552 25.59 -10.22 5.96
C ASP A 552 25.92 -11.42 5.05
N SER A 553 25.18 -11.57 3.98
CA SER A 553 25.48 -12.58 2.96
C SER A 553 26.79 -12.28 2.23
N PRO A 554 27.49 -13.27 1.70
CA PRO A 554 28.59 -13.06 0.76
C PRO A 554 28.16 -12.13 -0.38
N GLU A 555 29.07 -11.27 -0.82
CA GLU A 555 28.79 -10.35 -1.92
C GLU A 555 28.48 -11.13 -3.21
N LYS A 556 27.37 -10.79 -3.83
CA LYS A 556 27.02 -11.31 -5.15
C LYS A 556 27.92 -10.67 -6.20
N VAL A 557 28.42 -11.52 -7.10
CA VAL A 557 29.10 -11.12 -8.33
C VAL A 557 28.14 -11.37 -9.48
N TRP A 558 27.94 -10.36 -10.32
CA TRP A 558 27.02 -10.38 -11.48
C TRP A 558 27.67 -10.98 -12.72
#